data_687a127fc6a3eafa2812935593234093
#
_entry.id   687a127fc6a3eafa2812935593234093
#
_cell.length_a   1.000
_cell.length_b   1.000
_cell.length_c   1.000
_cell.angle_alpha   90.00
_cell.angle_beta   90.00
_cell.angle_gamma   90.00
#
_symmetry.space_group_name_H-M   'P 1'
#
loop_
_entity.id
_entity.type
_entity.pdbx_description
1 polymer ?
#
loop_
_entity_poly.entity_id
_entity_poly.type
_entity_poly.pdbx_seq_one_letter_code
_entity_poly.pdbx_strand_id
1 'polypeptide(L)'
;MSDNESQWLGKTYNKKNIQECISKIKDKFGQQFSDSKSIREQHSHTMTIHESELPDGVLFASNKNDVSDAVKICNDFRCPIIPFGVGSSFEGHVNAPFGGLSIDLNNMNEILNVYQDDLLVTVQPGVTREQLNTHLRDTGLFFPIDPGANASIGGMSSTRASGTN
;
A
#
# COMPACT_ATOMS: atom_id res chain seq x y z
N MET A 1 -19.97 25.43 2.99
CA MET A 1 -18.68 24.73 3.04
C MET A 1 -18.01 25.00 1.71
N SER A 2 -16.77 25.46 1.69
CA SER A 2 -16.07 25.71 0.41
C SER A 2 -15.79 24.36 -0.25
N ASP A 3 -15.92 24.29 -1.57
CA ASP A 3 -15.71 23.07 -2.37
C ASP A 3 -14.30 22.45 -2.26
N ASN A 4 -13.45 23.01 -1.41
CA ASN A 4 -12.04 22.65 -1.22
C ASN A 4 -11.74 21.86 0.06
N GLU A 5 -12.72 21.61 0.92
CA GLU A 5 -12.49 20.93 2.19
C GLU A 5 -13.42 19.73 2.35
N SER A 6 -12.87 18.58 2.66
CA SER A 6 -13.60 17.38 3.07
C SER A 6 -13.32 17.07 4.55
N GLN A 7 -14.32 16.58 5.28
CA GLN A 7 -14.22 16.33 6.71
C GLN A 7 -14.55 14.86 7.02
N TRP A 8 -13.63 14.17 7.72
CA TRP A 8 -13.84 12.80 8.17
C TRP A 8 -13.28 12.60 9.59
N LEU A 9 -14.08 12.05 10.49
CA LEU A 9 -13.73 11.87 11.91
C LEU A 9 -13.19 13.15 12.56
N GLY A 10 -13.77 14.31 12.22
CA GLY A 10 -13.33 15.61 12.75
C GLY A 10 -12.04 16.17 12.14
N LYS A 11 -11.45 15.50 11.14
CA LYS A 11 -10.28 16.00 10.39
C LYS A 11 -10.75 16.70 9.11
N THR A 12 -10.14 17.83 8.81
CA THR A 12 -10.38 18.57 7.56
C THR A 12 -9.20 18.32 6.61
N TYR A 13 -9.50 17.89 5.39
CA TYR A 13 -8.54 17.72 4.32
C TYR A 13 -8.68 18.86 3.32
N ASN A 14 -7.59 19.54 3.03
CA ASN A 14 -7.56 20.68 2.13
C ASN A 14 -6.93 20.26 0.79
N LYS A 15 -7.68 20.38 -0.30
CA LYS A 15 -7.22 20.01 -1.65
C LYS A 15 -5.94 20.71 -2.08
N LYS A 16 -5.77 21.99 -1.70
CA LYS A 16 -4.55 22.76 -2.00
C LYS A 16 -3.34 22.14 -1.32
N ASN A 17 -3.45 21.78 -0.04
CA ASN A 17 -2.37 21.11 0.70
C ASN A 17 -2.02 19.76 0.09
N ILE A 18 -3.02 18.99 -0.35
CA ILE A 18 -2.80 17.72 -1.02
C ILE A 18 -2.03 17.93 -2.32
N GLN A 19 -2.42 18.89 -3.14
CA GLN A 19 -1.73 19.19 -4.40
C GLN A 19 -0.28 19.65 -4.18
N GLU A 20 -0.02 20.47 -3.16
CA GLU A 20 1.33 20.89 -2.79
C GLU A 20 2.17 19.68 -2.30
N CYS A 21 1.58 18.78 -1.51
CA CYS A 21 2.19 17.53 -1.11
C CYS A 21 2.58 16.68 -2.32
N ILE A 22 1.64 16.44 -3.23
CA ILE A 22 1.85 15.63 -4.43
C ILE A 22 2.95 16.22 -5.31
N SER A 23 3.00 17.56 -5.46
CA SER A 23 4.09 18.22 -6.17
C SER A 23 5.45 17.92 -5.53
N LYS A 24 5.56 18.03 -4.20
CA LYS A 24 6.82 17.70 -3.48
C LYS A 24 7.22 16.24 -3.58
N ILE A 25 6.24 15.32 -3.53
CA ILE A 25 6.49 13.89 -3.75
C ILE A 25 7.04 13.66 -5.16
N LYS A 26 6.41 14.27 -6.17
CA LYS A 26 6.86 14.17 -7.57
C LYS A 26 8.28 14.68 -7.75
N ASP A 27 8.60 15.84 -7.18
CA ASP A 27 9.93 16.46 -7.28
C ASP A 27 11.01 15.60 -6.60
N LYS A 28 10.67 14.99 -5.44
CA LYS A 28 11.62 14.17 -4.68
C LYS A 28 11.84 12.79 -5.29
N PHE A 29 10.80 12.13 -5.74
CA PHE A 29 10.86 10.71 -6.14
C PHE A 29 10.94 10.50 -7.66
N GLY A 30 10.69 11.52 -8.46
CA GLY A 30 10.90 11.47 -9.91
C GLY A 30 10.20 10.29 -10.58
N GLN A 31 10.97 9.37 -11.15
CA GLN A 31 10.43 8.21 -11.88
C GLN A 31 9.69 7.19 -11.02
N GLN A 32 9.88 7.20 -9.69
CA GLN A 32 9.12 6.34 -8.78
C GLN A 32 7.69 6.86 -8.54
N PHE A 33 7.36 8.06 -8.99
CA PHE A 33 6.05 8.67 -8.84
C PHE A 33 5.27 8.70 -10.16
N SER A 34 3.96 8.47 -10.09
CA SER A 34 3.05 8.63 -11.23
C SER A 34 1.75 9.31 -10.80
N ASP A 35 1.33 10.30 -11.61
CA ASP A 35 0.01 10.94 -11.53
C ASP A 35 -0.88 10.58 -12.73
N SER A 36 -0.46 9.60 -13.55
CA SER A 36 -1.23 9.18 -14.70
C SER A 36 -2.57 8.56 -14.28
N LYS A 37 -3.62 8.87 -15.04
CA LYS A 37 -4.99 8.40 -14.73
C LYS A 37 -5.07 6.87 -14.65
N SER A 38 -4.46 6.17 -15.60
CA SER A 38 -4.49 4.70 -15.65
C SER A 38 -3.84 4.04 -14.42
N ILE A 39 -2.71 4.58 -13.95
CA ILE A 39 -2.04 4.08 -12.75
C ILE A 39 -2.90 4.35 -11.50
N ARG A 40 -3.47 5.53 -11.39
CA ARG A 40 -4.35 5.90 -10.28
C ARG A 40 -5.62 5.03 -10.23
N GLU A 41 -6.20 4.72 -11.41
CA GLU A 41 -7.33 3.79 -11.53
C GLU A 41 -6.97 2.38 -11.06
N GLN A 42 -5.80 1.85 -11.42
CA GLN A 42 -5.32 0.55 -10.94
C GLN A 42 -5.13 0.50 -9.42
N HIS A 43 -4.82 1.64 -8.79
CA HIS A 43 -4.60 1.74 -7.35
C HIS A 43 -5.85 2.15 -6.56
N SER A 44 -7.00 2.23 -7.19
CA SER A 44 -8.28 2.56 -6.54
C SER A 44 -9.33 1.46 -6.68
N HIS A 45 -9.10 0.48 -7.58
CA HIS A 45 -10.09 -0.53 -7.89
C HIS A 45 -9.87 -1.81 -7.10
N THR A 46 -10.92 -2.26 -6.41
CA THR A 46 -11.00 -3.58 -5.78
C THR A 46 -12.40 -4.17 -6.00
N MET A 47 -12.56 -5.46 -5.73
CA MET A 47 -13.88 -6.12 -5.71
C MET A 47 -14.64 -5.75 -4.42
N THR A 48 -15.08 -4.50 -4.33
CA THR A 48 -15.85 -3.97 -3.20
C THR A 48 -17.17 -3.37 -3.63
N ILE A 49 -18.10 -3.18 -2.70
CA ILE A 49 -19.38 -2.47 -2.92
C ILE A 49 -19.20 -0.95 -3.02
N HIS A 50 -18.04 -0.42 -2.64
CA HIS A 50 -17.76 1.00 -2.70
C HIS A 50 -17.38 1.43 -4.10
N GLU A 51 -17.81 2.63 -4.49
CA GLU A 51 -17.34 3.24 -5.74
C GLU A 51 -15.84 3.48 -5.67
N SER A 52 -15.20 3.34 -6.83
CA SER A 52 -13.74 3.53 -6.92
C SER A 52 -13.40 5.02 -6.87
N GLU A 53 -12.61 5.41 -5.88
CA GLU A 53 -12.14 6.79 -5.68
C GLU A 53 -10.63 6.85 -5.80
N LEU A 54 -10.16 7.70 -6.73
CA LEU A 54 -8.77 7.73 -7.14
C LEU A 54 -7.88 8.51 -6.17
N PRO A 55 -6.67 8.01 -5.83
CA PRO A 55 -5.65 8.84 -5.19
C PRO A 55 -5.18 9.96 -6.14
N ASP A 56 -4.58 11.02 -5.62
CA ASP A 56 -4.01 12.11 -6.43
C ASP A 56 -2.69 11.72 -7.10
N GLY A 57 -1.99 10.74 -6.54
CA GLY A 57 -0.78 10.16 -7.12
C GLY A 57 -0.43 8.82 -6.51
N VAL A 58 0.49 8.12 -7.16
CA VAL A 58 1.01 6.82 -6.74
C VAL A 58 2.52 6.89 -6.64
N LEU A 59 3.08 6.47 -5.50
CA LEU A 59 4.51 6.31 -5.28
C LEU A 59 4.85 4.82 -5.23
N PHE A 60 5.73 4.36 -6.08
CA PHE A 60 6.29 3.00 -6.07
C PHE A 60 7.53 2.97 -5.18
N ALA A 61 7.34 2.69 -3.90
CA ALA A 61 8.42 2.66 -2.94
C ALA A 61 9.32 1.42 -3.14
N SER A 62 10.64 1.62 -3.12
CA SER A 62 11.63 0.55 -3.31
C SER A 62 12.30 0.14 -2.01
N ASN A 63 12.20 0.94 -0.96
CA ASN A 63 12.83 0.68 0.33
C ASN A 63 12.15 1.45 1.47
N LYS A 64 12.52 1.10 2.71
CA LYS A 64 11.95 1.72 3.92
C LYS A 64 12.18 3.23 4.03
N ASN A 65 13.27 3.75 3.44
CA ASN A 65 13.57 5.18 3.50
C ASN A 65 12.61 5.96 2.59
N ASP A 66 12.27 5.42 1.42
CA ASP A 66 11.27 6.00 0.52
C ASP A 66 9.93 6.16 1.25
N VAL A 67 9.49 5.10 1.94
CA VAL A 67 8.25 5.13 2.72
C VAL A 67 8.33 6.17 3.84
N SER A 68 9.44 6.17 4.62
CA SER A 68 9.63 7.12 5.72
C SER A 68 9.59 8.56 5.25
N ASP A 69 10.26 8.86 4.15
CA ASP A 69 10.34 10.21 3.60
C ASP A 69 9.00 10.66 3.01
N ALA A 70 8.30 9.77 2.30
CA ALA A 70 6.95 10.05 1.80
C ALA A 70 5.97 10.33 2.94
N VAL A 71 5.99 9.51 3.99
CA VAL A 71 5.14 9.69 5.18
C VAL A 71 5.41 11.03 5.88
N LYS A 72 6.68 11.44 6.02
CA LYS A 72 7.03 12.75 6.60
C LYS A 72 6.45 13.90 5.77
N ILE A 73 6.63 13.87 4.44
CA ILE A 73 6.07 14.89 3.55
C ILE A 73 4.55 14.91 3.67
N CYS A 74 3.88 13.76 3.60
CA CYS A 74 2.42 13.70 3.73
C CYS A 74 1.94 14.23 5.08
N ASN A 75 2.66 13.94 6.17
CA ASN A 75 2.33 14.45 7.50
C ASN A 75 2.40 15.98 7.58
N ASP A 76 3.44 16.59 6.99
CA ASP A 76 3.62 18.06 6.99
C ASP A 76 2.46 18.79 6.30
N PHE A 77 1.89 18.16 5.25
CA PHE A 77 0.76 18.70 4.48
C PHE A 77 -0.61 18.15 4.92
N ARG A 78 -0.67 17.25 5.90
CA ARG A 78 -1.88 16.50 6.26
C ARG A 78 -2.53 15.83 5.05
N CYS A 79 -1.71 15.30 4.15
CA CYS A 79 -2.13 14.55 2.98
C CYS A 79 -2.50 13.12 3.37
N PRO A 80 -3.68 12.60 2.97
CA PRO A 80 -4.03 11.21 3.20
C PRO A 80 -3.03 10.25 2.56
N ILE A 81 -2.78 9.12 3.22
CA ILE A 81 -1.92 8.04 2.71
C ILE A 81 -2.74 6.78 2.60
N ILE A 82 -2.64 6.13 1.44
CA ILE A 82 -3.29 4.85 1.14
C ILE A 82 -2.18 3.83 0.86
N PRO A 83 -1.84 2.93 1.79
CA PRO A 83 -0.88 1.88 1.51
C PRO A 83 -1.49 0.86 0.53
N PHE A 84 -0.69 0.45 -0.46
CA PHE A 84 -1.12 -0.48 -1.49
C PHE A 84 -0.17 -1.68 -1.56
N GLY A 85 -0.73 -2.87 -1.51
CA GLY A 85 -0.05 -4.14 -1.78
C GLY A 85 -0.59 -4.73 -3.08
N VAL A 86 -1.22 -5.92 -3.00
CA VAL A 86 -1.83 -6.56 -4.19
C VAL A 86 -3.22 -6.01 -4.53
N GLY A 87 -3.83 -5.25 -3.63
CA GLY A 87 -5.16 -4.67 -3.84
C GLY A 87 -6.30 -5.70 -3.84
N SER A 88 -6.13 -6.86 -3.21
CA SER A 88 -7.11 -7.95 -3.22
C SER A 88 -8.16 -7.90 -2.10
N SER A 89 -8.10 -6.91 -1.21
CA SER A 89 -9.08 -6.78 -0.11
C SER A 89 -10.45 -6.34 -0.63
N PHE A 90 -11.52 -6.95 -0.11
CA PHE A 90 -12.91 -6.60 -0.44
C PHE A 90 -13.48 -5.41 0.34
N GLU A 91 -12.74 -4.88 1.31
CA GLU A 91 -13.27 -3.89 2.26
C GLU A 91 -12.99 -2.43 1.87
N GLY A 92 -12.52 -2.20 0.63
CA GLY A 92 -12.27 -0.85 0.11
C GLY A 92 -11.03 -0.16 0.65
N HIS A 93 -10.07 -0.90 1.23
CA HIS A 93 -8.87 -0.32 1.86
C HIS A 93 -7.99 0.51 0.92
N VAL A 94 -8.10 0.32 -0.39
CA VAL A 94 -7.31 1.06 -1.39
C VAL A 94 -8.06 2.27 -1.96
N ASN A 95 -9.32 2.48 -1.59
CA ASN A 95 -10.07 3.65 -1.99
C ASN A 95 -9.52 4.92 -1.36
N ALA A 96 -9.58 6.02 -2.09
CA ALA A 96 -9.07 7.31 -1.68
C ALA A 96 -10.19 8.39 -1.61
N PRO A 97 -11.20 8.26 -0.71
CA PRO A 97 -12.36 9.15 -0.66
C PRO A 97 -12.02 10.61 -0.40
N PHE A 98 -10.81 10.88 0.04
CA PHE A 98 -10.29 12.24 0.25
C PHE A 98 -9.10 12.57 -0.64
N GLY A 99 -8.85 11.77 -1.69
CA GLY A 99 -7.63 11.85 -2.49
C GLY A 99 -6.41 11.40 -1.69
N GLY A 100 -5.25 11.99 -1.99
CA GLY A 100 -3.99 11.73 -1.31
C GLY A 100 -3.01 10.86 -2.08
N LEU A 101 -2.03 10.32 -1.38
CA LEU A 101 -0.94 9.54 -1.96
C LEU A 101 -1.17 8.04 -1.72
N SER A 102 -1.25 7.26 -2.80
CA SER A 102 -1.11 5.81 -2.72
C SER A 102 0.38 5.45 -2.69
N ILE A 103 0.79 4.65 -1.70
CA ILE A 103 2.16 4.13 -1.60
C ILE A 103 2.13 2.64 -1.95
N ASP A 104 2.60 2.33 -3.14
CA ASP A 104 2.74 0.96 -3.63
C ASP A 104 4.02 0.34 -3.07
N LEU A 105 3.86 -0.79 -2.38
CA LEU A 105 4.92 -1.52 -1.69
C LEU A 105 5.36 -2.79 -2.44
N ASN A 106 4.82 -3.06 -3.65
CA ASN A 106 5.10 -4.29 -4.38
C ASN A 106 6.57 -4.44 -4.80
N ASN A 107 7.30 -3.33 -4.98
CA ASN A 107 8.74 -3.36 -5.25
C ASN A 107 9.59 -3.74 -4.04
N MET A 108 9.02 -3.73 -2.83
CA MET A 108 9.68 -4.18 -1.60
C MET A 108 9.34 -5.66 -1.37
N ASN A 109 9.92 -6.56 -2.17
CA ASN A 109 9.52 -7.96 -2.27
C ASN A 109 10.67 -8.97 -2.01
N GLU A 110 11.65 -8.58 -1.20
CA GLU A 110 12.76 -9.44 -0.82
C GLU A 110 12.45 -10.28 0.42
N ILE A 111 12.85 -11.57 0.38
CA ILE A 111 12.92 -12.45 1.55
C ILE A 111 14.31 -12.25 2.17
N LEU A 112 14.35 -11.61 3.34
CA LEU A 112 15.61 -11.17 3.94
C LEU A 112 16.31 -12.28 4.72
N ASN A 113 15.56 -13.01 5.57
CA ASN A 113 16.10 -14.10 6.38
C ASN A 113 15.04 -15.18 6.64
N VAL A 114 15.50 -16.44 6.73
CA VAL A 114 14.69 -17.59 7.16
C VAL A 114 15.39 -18.25 8.34
N TYR A 115 14.72 -18.31 9.48
CA TYR A 115 15.17 -18.94 10.71
C TYR A 115 14.33 -20.21 10.91
N GLN A 116 14.79 -21.33 10.32
CA GLN A 116 14.01 -22.57 10.23
C GLN A 116 13.69 -23.16 11.61
N ASP A 117 14.69 -23.17 12.51
CA ASP A 117 14.55 -23.73 13.86
C ASP A 117 13.57 -22.93 14.74
N ASP A 118 13.46 -21.61 14.50
CA ASP A 118 12.59 -20.69 15.21
C ASP A 118 11.21 -20.55 14.54
N LEU A 119 11.01 -21.14 13.36
CA LEU A 119 9.81 -20.97 12.53
C LEU A 119 9.53 -19.49 12.20
N LEU A 120 10.58 -18.72 12.02
CA LEU A 120 10.50 -17.28 11.73
C LEU A 120 11.05 -16.94 10.35
N VAL A 121 10.46 -15.92 9.73
CA VAL A 121 10.96 -15.33 8.49
C VAL A 121 10.92 -13.80 8.57
N THR A 122 11.95 -13.16 8.04
CA THR A 122 11.97 -11.71 7.86
C THR A 122 11.83 -11.41 6.37
N VAL A 123 10.76 -10.72 6.02
CA VAL A 123 10.43 -10.39 4.62
C VAL A 123 10.09 -8.91 4.47
N GLN A 124 10.22 -8.38 3.27
CA GLN A 124 9.66 -7.09 2.90
C GLN A 124 8.14 -7.20 2.66
N PRO A 125 7.37 -6.11 2.80
CA PRO A 125 5.90 -6.14 2.80
C PRO A 125 5.26 -6.60 1.49
N GLY A 126 5.94 -6.41 0.36
CA GLY A 126 5.46 -6.81 -0.96
C GLY A 126 5.68 -8.30 -1.29
N VAL A 127 6.40 -9.05 -0.46
CA VAL A 127 6.54 -10.51 -0.65
C VAL A 127 5.15 -11.15 -0.63
N THR A 128 4.84 -11.94 -1.67
CA THR A 128 3.55 -12.64 -1.72
C THR A 128 3.63 -14.00 -1.03
N ARG A 129 2.45 -14.54 -0.66
CA ARG A 129 2.33 -15.88 -0.09
C ARG A 129 2.99 -16.96 -0.97
N GLU A 130 2.70 -16.92 -2.27
CA GLU A 130 3.25 -17.91 -3.21
C GLU A 130 4.77 -17.79 -3.35
N GLN A 131 5.29 -16.56 -3.41
CA GLN A 131 6.73 -16.31 -3.46
C GLN A 131 7.41 -16.88 -2.21
N LEU A 132 6.85 -16.63 -1.02
CA LEU A 132 7.39 -17.17 0.22
C LEU A 132 7.34 -18.70 0.25
N ASN A 133 6.20 -19.30 -0.10
CA ASN A 133 6.05 -20.76 -0.09
C ASN A 133 6.93 -21.44 -1.15
N THR A 134 7.16 -20.80 -2.30
CA THR A 134 8.11 -21.29 -3.29
C THR A 134 9.53 -21.28 -2.74
N HIS A 135 9.92 -20.24 -2.02
CA HIS A 135 11.23 -20.12 -1.39
C HIS A 135 11.44 -21.16 -0.26
N LEU A 136 10.39 -21.45 0.49
CA LEU A 136 10.43 -22.41 1.62
C LEU A 136 10.33 -23.88 1.20
N ARG A 137 10.04 -24.19 -0.07
CA ARG A 137 9.71 -25.55 -0.56
C ARG A 137 10.65 -26.63 -0.05
N ASP A 138 11.96 -26.39 -0.13
CA ASP A 138 12.97 -27.39 0.19
C ASP A 138 13.30 -27.49 1.68
N THR A 139 12.69 -26.65 2.50
CA THR A 139 12.87 -26.65 3.98
C THR A 139 11.87 -27.52 4.70
N GLY A 140 10.79 -27.95 4.04
CA GLY A 140 9.65 -28.62 4.67
C GLY A 140 8.70 -27.67 5.42
N LEU A 141 8.94 -26.35 5.37
CA LEU A 141 8.12 -25.34 5.99
C LEU A 141 7.22 -24.66 4.95
N PHE A 142 6.14 -24.05 5.43
CA PHE A 142 5.26 -23.20 4.61
C PHE A 142 4.56 -22.15 5.43
N PHE A 143 4.17 -21.06 4.79
CA PHE A 143 3.32 -20.03 5.37
C PHE A 143 1.84 -20.44 5.19
N PRO A 144 1.09 -20.70 6.28
CA PRO A 144 -0.20 -21.41 6.21
C PRO A 144 -1.37 -20.51 5.81
N ILE A 145 -1.27 -19.18 5.99
CA ILE A 145 -2.40 -18.28 5.75
C ILE A 145 -2.69 -18.18 4.25
N ASP A 146 -3.89 -18.62 3.86
CA ASP A 146 -4.36 -18.62 2.48
C ASP A 146 -5.72 -17.92 2.34
N PRO A 147 -5.73 -16.63 2.01
CA PRO A 147 -6.99 -15.88 1.81
C PRO A 147 -7.64 -16.15 0.43
N GLY A 148 -7.14 -17.10 -0.34
CA GLY A 148 -7.60 -17.39 -1.70
C GLY A 148 -6.96 -16.54 -2.80
N ALA A 149 -6.48 -15.34 -2.48
CA ALA A 149 -5.70 -14.51 -3.38
C ALA A 149 -4.19 -14.70 -3.08
N ASN A 150 -3.34 -14.50 -4.09
CA ASN A 150 -1.89 -14.42 -3.88
C ASN A 150 -1.53 -13.06 -3.25
N ALA A 151 -1.95 -12.87 -2.00
CA ALA A 151 -1.80 -11.61 -1.28
C ALA A 151 -0.37 -11.39 -0.77
N SER A 152 0.01 -10.11 -0.60
CA SER A 152 1.29 -9.74 0.00
C SER A 152 1.28 -9.93 1.52
N ILE A 153 2.40 -10.31 2.10
CA ILE A 153 2.56 -10.53 3.55
C ILE A 153 2.23 -9.24 4.34
N GLY A 154 2.69 -8.09 3.85
CA GLY A 154 2.37 -6.78 4.45
C GLY A 154 0.87 -6.48 4.42
N GLY A 155 0.20 -6.74 3.29
CA GLY A 155 -1.25 -6.59 3.16
C GLY A 155 -2.01 -7.52 4.11
N MET A 156 -1.67 -8.81 4.15
CA MET A 156 -2.28 -9.77 5.06
C MET A 156 -2.12 -9.39 6.53
N SER A 157 -0.92 -8.93 6.91
CA SER A 157 -0.65 -8.48 8.28
C SER A 157 -1.48 -7.26 8.65
N SER A 158 -1.63 -6.29 7.72
CA SER A 158 -2.38 -5.06 7.94
C SER A 158 -3.89 -5.28 8.07
N THR A 159 -4.43 -6.23 7.32
CA THR A 159 -5.88 -6.54 7.29
C THR A 159 -6.26 -7.71 8.19
N ARG A 160 -5.33 -8.28 8.94
CA ARG A 160 -5.54 -9.47 9.78
C ARG A 160 -6.15 -10.62 8.97
N ALA A 161 -5.61 -10.83 7.76
CA ALA A 161 -6.10 -11.86 6.87
C ALA A 161 -6.04 -13.24 7.55
N SER A 162 -7.08 -14.02 7.34
CA SER A 162 -7.14 -15.43 7.69
C SER A 162 -7.25 -16.26 6.40
N GLY A 163 -7.20 -17.57 6.55
CA GLY A 163 -7.30 -18.48 5.42
C GLY A 163 -8.21 -19.65 5.72
N THR A 164 -8.22 -20.59 4.78
CA THR A 164 -9.02 -21.82 4.87
C THR A 164 -8.26 -22.99 5.55
N ASN A 165 -7.01 -22.77 5.93
CA ASN A 165 -6.16 -23.77 6.61
C ASN A 165 -6.11 -23.53 8.10
#